data_0cdd6773b44e362bb9d43bf559819f09
#
_entry.id   0cdd6773b44e362bb9d43bf559819f09
#
_cell.length_a   1.000
_cell.length_b   1.000
_cell.length_c   1.000
_cell.angle_alpha   90.00
_cell.angle_beta   90.00
_cell.angle_gamma   90.00
#
_symmetry.space_group_name_H-M   'P 1'
#
loop_
_entity.id
_entity.type
_entity.pdbx_description
1 polymer ?
#
loop_
_entity_poly.entity_id
_entity_poly.type
_entity_poly.pdbx_seq_one_letter_code
_entity_poly.pdbx_strand_id
1 'polypeptide(L)'
;MMHEVGLIGGTFDRFHDGHARLIERSLDACTSLEVWLTSDSSAHSKDPRILSWEERCQGIRDRMAPASSERISFGVLEDPHGPAPTHPEAGAIICTPETRPTCDEINSMRLQNHLQPLEVIEVEHLMAWDGEPLSSSRIRKGEIDRAGMPWIPNSVREGRITLTPAVEAELKDPFGQLVPGPESDPSIAMSEVIAHIEFEWGPVIAVGDVTVHALQDLGRPADIALVDGLTRREPWEGADGIDPSAYNGVLQCESPAGSLTPSLLEACEHAVSSWMEDGTTHLIEVVGEEDLAPLLLHPLAPLGSVVLYGQPGRGVVVRWCSEESKQRCRKLLRGFDSGA
;
A
#
# COMPACT_ATOMS: atom_id res chain seq x y z
N MET A 1 22.86 4.59 -31.54
CA MET A 1 23.83 5.73 -31.40
C MET A 1 23.59 6.26 -29.98
N MET A 2 24.63 6.68 -29.24
CA MET A 2 24.43 7.24 -27.90
C MET A 2 24.05 8.71 -28.02
N HIS A 3 22.95 9.11 -27.43
CA HIS A 3 22.48 10.52 -27.37
C HIS A 3 23.16 11.26 -26.23
N GLU A 4 23.37 12.56 -26.38
CA GLU A 4 23.96 13.37 -25.31
C GLU A 4 22.97 13.57 -24.16
N VAL A 5 21.72 13.93 -24.47
CA VAL A 5 20.65 14.15 -23.50
C VAL A 5 19.41 13.33 -23.88
N GLY A 6 18.91 12.54 -22.93
CA GLY A 6 17.61 11.87 -22.99
C GLY A 6 16.59 12.54 -22.09
N LEU A 7 15.31 12.54 -22.48
CA LEU A 7 14.20 13.07 -21.70
C LEU A 7 13.26 11.94 -21.31
N ILE A 8 12.79 11.97 -20.07
CA ILE A 8 11.73 11.08 -19.58
C ILE A 8 10.78 11.85 -18.67
N GLY A 9 9.48 11.71 -18.89
CA GLY A 9 8.43 12.32 -18.08
C GLY A 9 7.58 11.28 -17.35
N GLY A 10 7.16 11.58 -16.12
CA GLY A 10 6.30 10.70 -15.38
C GLY A 10 6.05 11.12 -13.94
N THR A 11 5.24 10.36 -13.22
CA THR A 11 4.99 10.61 -11.80
C THR A 11 6.08 10.05 -10.90
N PHE A 12 6.60 8.86 -11.23
CA PHE A 12 7.65 8.14 -10.49
C PHE A 12 7.35 7.95 -8.99
N ASP A 13 6.05 7.84 -8.66
CA ASP A 13 5.63 7.59 -7.30
C ASP A 13 6.01 6.17 -6.84
N ARG A 14 6.32 6.01 -5.55
CA ARG A 14 6.70 4.70 -5.02
C ARG A 14 7.74 4.02 -5.90
N PHE A 15 8.85 4.70 -6.19
CA PHE A 15 9.86 4.26 -7.14
C PHE A 15 10.11 2.75 -7.03
N HIS A 16 9.84 2.01 -8.11
CA HIS A 16 9.80 0.55 -8.16
C HIS A 16 10.69 0.01 -9.28
N ASP A 17 10.87 -1.31 -9.34
CA ASP A 17 11.78 -1.95 -10.28
C ASP A 17 11.44 -1.66 -11.76
N GLY A 18 10.16 -1.45 -12.10
CA GLY A 18 9.76 -0.99 -13.42
C GLY A 18 10.32 0.39 -13.78
N HIS A 19 10.29 1.33 -12.82
CA HIS A 19 10.90 2.65 -12.99
C HIS A 19 12.44 2.56 -13.09
N ALA A 20 13.06 1.72 -12.25
CA ALA A 20 14.51 1.51 -12.30
C ALA A 20 14.95 1.00 -13.68
N ARG A 21 14.25 -0.04 -14.19
CA ARG A 21 14.49 -0.57 -15.54
C ARG A 21 14.36 0.50 -16.63
N LEU A 22 13.32 1.35 -16.51
CA LEU A 22 13.08 2.43 -17.47
C LEU A 22 14.26 3.43 -17.49
N ILE A 23 14.74 3.86 -16.31
CA ILE A 23 15.88 4.75 -16.18
C ILE A 23 17.19 4.08 -16.65
N GLU A 24 17.44 2.83 -16.29
CA GLU A 24 18.62 2.09 -16.72
C GLU A 24 18.68 2.00 -18.25
N ARG A 25 17.58 1.63 -18.91
CA ARG A 25 17.48 1.59 -20.36
C ARG A 25 17.69 2.94 -21.02
N SER A 26 17.23 4.02 -20.35
CA SER A 26 17.50 5.39 -20.80
C SER A 26 18.99 5.72 -20.76
N LEU A 27 19.67 5.35 -19.69
CA LEU A 27 21.10 5.59 -19.49
C LEU A 27 22.00 4.68 -20.37
N ASP A 28 21.48 3.57 -20.86
CA ASP A 28 22.17 2.75 -21.89
C ASP A 28 22.21 3.47 -23.25
N ALA A 29 21.24 4.34 -23.52
CA ALA A 29 21.10 5.04 -24.80
C ALA A 29 21.56 6.50 -24.75
N CYS A 30 21.67 7.11 -23.55
CA CYS A 30 21.97 8.51 -23.37
C CYS A 30 23.13 8.72 -22.39
N THR A 31 23.95 9.75 -22.62
CA THR A 31 25.05 10.13 -21.71
C THR A 31 24.51 10.74 -20.41
N SER A 32 23.46 11.56 -20.52
CA SER A 32 22.74 12.17 -19.40
C SER A 32 21.23 12.01 -19.58
N LEU A 33 20.49 12.02 -18.46
CA LEU A 33 19.05 11.86 -18.43
C LEU A 33 18.39 12.98 -17.62
N GLU A 34 17.47 13.67 -18.22
CA GLU A 34 16.57 14.58 -17.52
C GLU A 34 15.26 13.87 -17.19
N VAL A 35 14.99 13.71 -15.90
CA VAL A 35 13.76 13.10 -15.38
C VAL A 35 12.81 14.20 -14.95
N TRP A 36 11.72 14.35 -15.68
CA TRP A 36 10.71 15.36 -15.44
C TRP A 36 9.54 14.75 -14.68
N LEU A 37 9.46 15.08 -13.37
CA LEU A 37 8.40 14.56 -12.49
C LEU A 37 7.22 15.50 -12.46
N THR A 38 6.00 14.94 -12.55
CA THR A 38 4.76 15.73 -12.41
C THR A 38 4.79 16.56 -11.13
N SER A 39 4.31 17.81 -11.21
CA SER A 39 4.18 18.68 -10.03
C SER A 39 3.27 18.06 -8.98
N ASP A 40 3.40 18.48 -7.72
CA ASP A 40 2.57 17.94 -6.63
C ASP A 40 1.09 18.24 -6.84
N SER A 41 0.74 19.41 -7.35
CA SER A 41 -0.63 19.75 -7.68
C SER A 41 -1.23 18.78 -8.71
N SER A 42 -0.48 18.47 -9.77
CA SER A 42 -0.90 17.52 -10.81
C SER A 42 -0.93 16.08 -10.31
N ALA A 43 0.02 15.70 -9.48
CA ALA A 43 0.12 14.35 -8.90
C ALA A 43 -1.02 14.10 -7.90
N HIS A 44 -1.22 15.00 -6.93
CA HIS A 44 -2.26 14.89 -5.91
C HIS A 44 -3.69 15.00 -6.47
N SER A 45 -3.89 15.64 -7.62
CA SER A 45 -5.19 15.61 -8.29
C SER A 45 -5.57 14.21 -8.79
N LYS A 46 -4.60 13.33 -9.03
CA LYS A 46 -4.82 11.93 -9.44
C LYS A 46 -5.04 11.02 -8.25
N ASP A 47 -4.19 11.16 -7.23
CA ASP A 47 -4.28 10.39 -5.98
C ASP A 47 -3.48 11.15 -4.90
N PRO A 48 -4.15 11.65 -3.85
CA PRO A 48 -3.50 12.44 -2.80
C PRO A 48 -2.47 11.65 -1.97
N ARG A 49 -2.43 10.31 -2.08
CA ARG A 49 -1.40 9.45 -1.47
C ARG A 49 -0.09 9.43 -2.25
N ILE A 50 0.00 10.09 -3.39
CA ILE A 50 1.25 10.24 -4.13
C ILE A 50 2.22 11.06 -3.28
N LEU A 51 3.47 10.61 -3.19
CA LEU A 51 4.53 11.29 -2.44
C LEU A 51 4.83 12.66 -3.03
N SER A 52 5.35 13.56 -2.20
CA SER A 52 5.82 14.88 -2.65
C SER A 52 6.88 14.78 -3.74
N TRP A 53 7.06 15.84 -4.52
CA TRP A 53 8.05 15.89 -5.59
C TRP A 53 9.47 15.58 -5.06
N GLU A 54 9.81 16.13 -3.91
CA GLU A 54 11.09 15.91 -3.25
C GLU A 54 11.29 14.44 -2.85
N GLU A 55 10.28 13.81 -2.25
CA GLU A 55 10.33 12.39 -1.85
C GLU A 55 10.45 11.48 -3.06
N ARG A 56 9.78 11.80 -4.17
CA ARG A 56 9.87 11.03 -5.42
C ARG A 56 11.26 11.15 -6.04
N CYS A 57 11.85 12.34 -6.07
CA CYS A 57 13.24 12.54 -6.50
C CYS A 57 14.22 11.78 -5.61
N GLN A 58 14.02 11.83 -4.29
CA GLN A 58 14.86 11.12 -3.33
C GLN A 58 14.73 9.61 -3.51
N GLY A 59 13.53 9.10 -3.72
CA GLY A 59 13.29 7.67 -4.00
C GLY A 59 14.03 7.14 -5.24
N ILE A 60 14.19 7.98 -6.26
CA ILE A 60 15.02 7.65 -7.44
C ILE A 60 16.49 7.60 -7.04
N ARG A 61 17.00 8.64 -6.33
CA ARG A 61 18.42 8.69 -5.93
C ARG A 61 18.82 7.52 -5.05
N ASP A 62 17.96 7.13 -4.10
CA ASP A 62 18.23 6.07 -3.14
C ASP A 62 18.31 4.67 -3.76
N ARG A 63 17.63 4.47 -4.88
CA ARG A 63 17.58 3.15 -5.55
C ARG A 63 18.50 3.01 -6.76
N MET A 64 18.90 4.12 -7.35
CA MET A 64 19.85 4.09 -8.48
C MET A 64 21.28 3.97 -7.98
N ALA A 65 22.11 3.23 -8.71
CA ALA A 65 23.53 3.16 -8.42
C ALA A 65 24.16 4.58 -8.46
N PRO A 66 25.14 4.91 -7.60
CA PRO A 66 25.73 6.25 -7.54
C PRO A 66 26.17 6.79 -8.89
N ALA A 67 26.88 5.98 -9.69
CA ALA A 67 27.34 6.36 -11.03
C ALA A 67 26.18 6.65 -12.02
N SER A 68 25.03 5.99 -11.85
CA SER A 68 23.83 6.29 -12.64
C SER A 68 23.15 7.56 -12.14
N SER A 69 23.09 7.73 -10.82
CA SER A 69 22.46 8.90 -10.18
C SER A 69 23.18 10.22 -10.55
N GLU A 70 24.49 10.23 -10.71
CA GLU A 70 25.28 11.40 -11.16
C GLU A 70 24.94 11.86 -12.59
N ARG A 71 24.36 10.98 -13.40
CA ARG A 71 23.95 11.25 -14.78
C ARG A 71 22.50 11.73 -14.90
N ILE A 72 21.78 11.84 -13.77
CA ILE A 72 20.35 12.18 -13.70
C ILE A 72 20.19 13.58 -13.16
N SER A 73 19.44 14.41 -13.88
CA SER A 73 18.92 15.68 -13.38
C SER A 73 17.40 15.62 -13.28
N PHE A 74 16.80 16.46 -12.43
CA PHE A 74 15.38 16.48 -12.19
C PHE A 74 14.75 17.82 -12.56
N GLY A 75 13.58 17.76 -13.19
CA GLY A 75 12.75 18.90 -13.52
C GLY A 75 11.30 18.70 -13.08
N VAL A 76 10.55 19.78 -12.98
CA VAL A 76 9.11 19.75 -12.67
C VAL A 76 8.33 19.70 -13.97
N LEU A 77 7.43 18.72 -14.10
CA LEU A 77 6.53 18.55 -15.24
C LEU A 77 5.16 19.15 -14.91
N GLU A 78 4.84 20.30 -15.50
CA GLU A 78 3.58 21.01 -15.28
C GLU A 78 2.48 20.58 -16.25
N ASP A 79 2.86 20.13 -17.44
CA ASP A 79 1.97 19.66 -18.49
C ASP A 79 2.47 18.37 -19.15
N PRO A 80 1.67 17.67 -19.96
CA PRO A 80 2.04 16.37 -20.53
C PRO A 80 3.28 16.38 -21.45
N HIS A 81 3.62 17.52 -22.03
CA HIS A 81 4.70 17.65 -23.00
C HIS A 81 5.99 18.20 -22.38
N GLY A 82 5.88 19.00 -21.30
CA GLY A 82 7.00 19.63 -20.61
C GLY A 82 7.93 20.38 -21.57
N PRO A 83 9.24 20.34 -21.35
CA PRO A 83 10.21 21.06 -22.20
C PRO A 83 10.48 20.35 -23.53
N ALA A 84 10.08 19.11 -23.73
CA ALA A 84 10.49 18.29 -24.86
C ALA A 84 10.21 18.92 -26.25
N PRO A 85 9.08 19.65 -26.47
CA PRO A 85 8.79 20.28 -27.74
C PRO A 85 9.79 21.36 -28.17
N THR A 86 10.51 21.97 -27.21
CA THR A 86 11.42 23.11 -27.46
C THR A 86 12.85 22.87 -26.98
N HIS A 87 13.12 21.71 -26.37
CA HIS A 87 14.44 21.39 -25.82
C HIS A 87 15.50 21.30 -26.93
N PRO A 88 16.54 22.14 -26.91
CA PRO A 88 17.48 22.25 -28.05
C PRO A 88 18.46 21.08 -28.11
N GLU A 89 18.87 20.53 -26.98
CA GLU A 89 19.96 19.55 -26.85
C GLU A 89 19.49 18.10 -26.76
N ALA A 90 18.19 17.88 -26.49
CA ALA A 90 17.66 16.53 -26.37
C ALA A 90 17.72 15.78 -27.69
N GLY A 91 18.24 14.55 -27.68
CA GLY A 91 18.32 13.65 -28.81
C GLY A 91 17.35 12.47 -28.74
N ALA A 92 16.90 12.12 -27.53
CA ALA A 92 16.00 11.00 -27.33
C ALA A 92 14.91 11.34 -26.31
N ILE A 93 13.74 10.68 -26.44
CA ILE A 93 12.66 10.67 -25.45
C ILE A 93 12.30 9.23 -25.13
N ILE A 94 12.22 8.91 -23.84
CA ILE A 94 11.96 7.57 -23.37
C ILE A 94 10.52 7.45 -22.89
N CYS A 95 9.86 6.38 -23.27
CA CYS A 95 8.44 6.16 -22.95
C CYS A 95 8.14 4.69 -22.67
N THR A 96 6.95 4.45 -22.18
CA THR A 96 6.29 3.14 -22.16
C THR A 96 5.25 3.09 -23.29
N PRO A 97 4.70 1.91 -23.64
CA PRO A 97 3.62 1.82 -24.64
C PRO A 97 2.45 2.78 -24.40
N GLU A 98 2.09 3.02 -23.12
CA GLU A 98 1.00 3.93 -22.74
C GLU A 98 1.29 5.41 -23.09
N THR A 99 2.55 5.82 -22.99
CA THR A 99 2.96 7.23 -23.21
C THR A 99 3.55 7.45 -24.60
N ARG A 100 3.63 6.42 -25.45
CA ARG A 100 4.10 6.51 -26.82
C ARG A 100 3.34 7.54 -27.67
N PRO A 101 2.00 7.63 -27.61
CA PRO A 101 1.27 8.63 -28.38
C PRO A 101 1.68 10.07 -28.04
N THR A 102 1.94 10.36 -26.76
CA THR A 102 2.43 11.69 -26.33
C THR A 102 3.80 12.02 -26.94
N CYS A 103 4.69 11.03 -27.10
CA CYS A 103 5.97 11.25 -27.76
C CYS A 103 5.82 11.57 -29.26
N ASP A 104 4.84 10.98 -29.93
CA ASP A 104 4.55 11.28 -31.34
C ASP A 104 3.97 12.71 -31.48
N GLU A 105 3.14 13.16 -30.53
CA GLU A 105 2.67 14.56 -30.46
C GLU A 105 3.84 15.52 -30.25
N ILE A 106 4.73 15.24 -29.28
CA ILE A 106 5.94 16.03 -29.02
C ILE A 106 6.78 16.16 -30.29
N ASN A 107 7.01 15.09 -31.00
CA ASN A 107 7.80 15.13 -32.24
C ASN A 107 7.11 15.96 -33.34
N SER A 108 5.78 15.94 -33.40
CA SER A 108 5.01 16.80 -34.30
C SER A 108 5.18 18.30 -33.94
N MET A 109 5.16 18.61 -32.63
CA MET A 109 5.40 20.00 -32.15
C MET A 109 6.83 20.45 -32.41
N ARG A 110 7.84 19.56 -32.27
CA ARG A 110 9.25 19.85 -32.57
C ARG A 110 9.44 20.25 -34.04
N LEU A 111 8.83 19.50 -34.94
CA LEU A 111 8.86 19.86 -36.36
C LEU A 111 8.29 21.24 -36.64
N GLN A 112 7.17 21.62 -35.97
CA GLN A 112 6.58 22.97 -36.06
C GLN A 112 7.54 24.03 -35.48
N ASN A 113 8.33 23.67 -34.47
CA ASN A 113 9.36 24.55 -33.87
C ASN A 113 10.71 24.51 -34.61
N HIS A 114 10.77 23.90 -35.79
CA HIS A 114 11.98 23.75 -36.59
C HIS A 114 13.12 22.97 -35.89
N LEU A 115 12.78 22.10 -34.98
CA LEU A 115 13.71 21.17 -34.29
C LEU A 115 13.65 19.78 -34.90
N GLN A 116 14.76 19.03 -34.76
CA GLN A 116 14.79 17.63 -35.16
C GLN A 116 13.89 16.80 -34.22
N PRO A 117 13.18 15.81 -34.77
CA PRO A 117 12.46 14.84 -33.92
C PRO A 117 13.42 14.11 -32.98
N LEU A 118 12.94 13.83 -31.78
CA LEU A 118 13.64 12.95 -30.82
C LEU A 118 13.54 11.49 -31.25
N GLU A 119 14.60 10.74 -31.04
CA GLU A 119 14.49 9.27 -31.12
C GLU A 119 13.61 8.77 -29.98
N VAL A 120 12.55 8.05 -30.32
CA VAL A 120 11.62 7.52 -29.31
C VAL A 120 12.10 6.12 -28.92
N ILE A 121 12.50 5.99 -27.65
CA ILE A 121 12.95 4.74 -27.06
C ILE A 121 11.82 4.20 -26.19
N GLU A 122 11.13 3.19 -26.70
CA GLU A 122 10.04 2.52 -25.98
C GLU A 122 10.57 1.38 -25.13
N VAL A 123 10.15 1.33 -23.87
CA VAL A 123 10.54 0.32 -22.89
C VAL A 123 9.29 -0.38 -22.38
N GLU A 124 9.23 -1.68 -22.60
CA GLU A 124 8.13 -2.53 -22.13
C GLU A 124 8.00 -2.54 -20.60
N HIS A 125 6.75 -2.62 -20.12
CA HIS A 125 6.47 -2.74 -18.71
C HIS A 125 7.16 -3.96 -18.08
N LEU A 126 7.66 -3.79 -16.87
CA LEU A 126 8.01 -4.93 -16.03
C LEU A 126 6.73 -5.52 -15.45
N MET A 127 6.56 -6.84 -15.59
CA MET A 127 5.41 -7.55 -15.06
C MET A 127 5.63 -7.95 -13.61
N ALA A 128 4.57 -7.90 -12.80
CA ALA A 128 4.52 -8.43 -11.45
C ALA A 128 4.35 -9.97 -11.47
N TRP A 129 4.35 -10.57 -10.30
CA TRP A 129 4.25 -12.03 -10.10
C TRP A 129 3.01 -12.67 -10.74
N ASP A 130 1.93 -11.91 -10.92
CA ASP A 130 0.65 -12.34 -11.48
C ASP A 130 0.53 -12.12 -12.99
N GLY A 131 1.59 -11.61 -13.63
CA GLY A 131 1.62 -11.32 -15.08
C GLY A 131 1.01 -9.98 -15.47
N GLU A 132 0.52 -9.20 -14.50
CA GLU A 132 0.03 -7.84 -14.72
C GLU A 132 1.15 -6.80 -14.58
N PRO A 133 1.03 -5.60 -15.17
CA PRO A 133 2.07 -4.57 -15.07
C PRO A 133 2.38 -4.15 -13.64
N LEU A 134 3.67 -4.03 -13.31
CA LEU A 134 4.15 -3.42 -12.08
C LEU A 134 3.90 -1.91 -12.13
N SER A 135 3.05 -1.40 -11.22
CA SER A 135 2.68 0.02 -11.21
C SER A 135 2.56 0.62 -9.80
N SER A 136 2.82 1.93 -9.69
CA SER A 136 2.67 2.67 -8.44
C SER A 136 1.24 2.61 -7.88
N SER A 137 0.23 2.56 -8.73
CA SER A 137 -1.18 2.45 -8.32
C SER A 137 -1.44 1.13 -7.59
N ARG A 138 -0.91 0.01 -8.09
CA ARG A 138 -1.02 -1.30 -7.45
C ARG A 138 -0.28 -1.34 -6.11
N ILE A 139 0.89 -0.67 -6.02
CA ILE A 139 1.63 -0.55 -4.75
C ILE A 139 0.80 0.25 -3.74
N ARG A 140 0.18 1.39 -4.12
CA ARG A 140 -0.70 2.18 -3.23
C ARG A 140 -1.95 1.42 -2.80
N LYS A 141 -2.52 0.60 -3.68
CA LYS A 141 -3.63 -0.29 -3.35
C LYS A 141 -3.23 -1.43 -2.40
N GLY A 142 -1.93 -1.63 -2.17
CA GLY A 142 -1.44 -2.67 -1.29
C GLY A 142 -1.38 -4.06 -1.92
N GLU A 143 -1.57 -4.19 -3.24
CA GLU A 143 -1.60 -5.47 -3.97
C GLU A 143 -0.22 -6.12 -4.06
N ILE A 144 0.80 -5.31 -4.34
CA ILE A 144 2.18 -5.76 -4.57
C ILE A 144 3.20 -4.84 -3.90
N ASP A 145 4.41 -5.33 -3.73
CA ASP A 145 5.56 -4.52 -3.31
C ASP A 145 6.28 -3.87 -4.52
N ARG A 146 7.34 -3.12 -4.25
CA ARG A 146 8.12 -2.41 -5.28
C ARG A 146 8.87 -3.33 -6.25
N ALA A 147 8.99 -4.62 -5.94
CA ALA A 147 9.53 -5.65 -6.84
C ALA A 147 8.43 -6.43 -7.58
N GLY A 148 7.15 -6.05 -7.38
CA GLY A 148 6.01 -6.73 -7.99
C GLY A 148 5.64 -8.04 -7.31
N MET A 149 6.07 -8.27 -6.06
CA MET A 149 5.80 -9.50 -5.33
C MET A 149 4.59 -9.32 -4.39
N PRO A 150 3.78 -10.38 -4.15
CA PRO A 150 2.66 -10.33 -3.24
C PRO A 150 3.12 -10.14 -1.79
N TRP A 151 2.30 -9.46 -0.98
CA TRP A 151 2.59 -9.27 0.43
C TRP A 151 2.30 -10.52 1.27
N ILE A 152 1.29 -11.30 0.90
CA ILE A 152 0.91 -12.54 1.58
C ILE A 152 1.76 -13.70 1.04
N PRO A 153 2.50 -14.43 1.88
CA PRO A 153 3.22 -15.64 1.47
C PRO A 153 2.27 -16.75 1.02
N ASN A 154 2.67 -17.56 0.03
CA ASN A 154 1.85 -18.67 -0.48
C ASN A 154 1.49 -19.69 0.60
N SER A 155 2.34 -19.93 1.58
CA SER A 155 2.06 -20.86 2.69
C SER A 155 0.76 -20.54 3.43
N VAL A 156 0.36 -19.26 3.52
CA VAL A 156 -0.90 -18.84 4.15
C VAL A 156 -2.11 -19.22 3.29
N ARG A 157 -1.94 -19.24 1.95
CA ARG A 157 -3.00 -19.59 0.99
C ARG A 157 -3.18 -21.10 0.84
N GLU A 158 -2.08 -21.84 0.99
CA GLU A 158 -2.03 -23.29 0.75
C GLU A 158 -2.59 -24.11 1.93
N GLY A 159 -2.58 -23.55 3.14
CA GLY A 159 -3.06 -24.27 4.30
C GLY A 159 -3.00 -23.46 5.59
N ARG A 160 -3.44 -24.11 6.67
CA ARG A 160 -3.32 -23.57 8.02
C ARG A 160 -1.86 -23.43 8.39
N ILE A 161 -1.47 -22.26 8.89
CA ILE A 161 -0.16 -22.02 9.50
C ILE A 161 -0.31 -21.76 10.99
N THR A 162 0.68 -22.15 11.79
CA THR A 162 0.63 -22.06 13.25
C THR A 162 1.75 -21.18 13.80
N LEU A 163 1.42 -20.47 14.87
CA LEU A 163 2.33 -19.56 15.55
C LEU A 163 3.53 -20.32 16.15
N THR A 164 4.74 -19.86 15.84
CA THR A 164 5.96 -20.40 16.46
C THR A 164 6.36 -19.57 17.67
N PRO A 165 7.10 -20.16 18.66
CA PRO A 165 7.58 -19.39 19.81
C PRO A 165 8.45 -18.18 19.45
N ALA A 166 9.15 -18.24 18.32
CA ALA A 166 9.98 -17.13 17.84
C ALA A 166 9.10 -15.94 17.38
N VAL A 167 8.05 -16.21 16.61
CA VAL A 167 7.09 -15.18 16.16
C VAL A 167 6.29 -14.65 17.35
N GLU A 168 5.83 -15.53 18.26
CA GLU A 168 5.12 -15.11 19.47
C GLU A 168 5.95 -14.13 20.31
N ALA A 169 7.26 -14.36 20.42
CA ALA A 169 8.15 -13.45 21.13
C ALA A 169 8.24 -12.05 20.46
N GLU A 170 8.24 -11.98 19.11
CA GLU A 170 8.24 -10.72 18.35
C GLU A 170 6.89 -9.98 18.46
N LEU A 171 5.77 -10.67 18.68
CA LEU A 171 4.43 -10.10 18.80
C LEU A 171 4.12 -9.52 20.20
N LYS A 172 4.94 -9.79 21.21
CA LYS A 172 4.74 -9.25 22.58
C LYS A 172 4.87 -7.74 22.66
N ASP A 173 5.66 -7.15 21.77
CA ASP A 173 5.77 -5.71 21.67
C ASP A 173 4.65 -5.15 20.74
N PRO A 174 3.92 -4.12 21.17
CA PRO A 174 2.86 -3.52 20.36
C PRO A 174 3.36 -3.12 18.98
N PHE A 175 2.65 -3.53 17.96
CA PHE A 175 2.95 -3.17 16.58
C PHE A 175 2.19 -1.91 16.18
N GLY A 176 2.46 -0.78 16.83
CA GLY A 176 1.78 0.48 16.56
C GLY A 176 1.94 1.48 17.68
N GLN A 177 1.25 2.60 17.57
CA GLN A 177 1.15 3.61 18.60
C GLN A 177 0.08 3.19 19.59
N LEU A 178 0.44 3.07 20.86
CA LEU A 178 -0.51 2.83 21.94
C LEU A 178 -1.15 4.16 22.35
N VAL A 179 -2.47 4.22 22.29
CA VAL A 179 -3.28 5.28 22.90
C VAL A 179 -3.79 4.74 24.23
N PRO A 180 -3.30 5.26 25.36
CA PRO A 180 -3.64 4.71 26.67
C PRO A 180 -5.07 5.03 27.07
N GLY A 181 -5.70 4.09 27.77
CA GLY A 181 -7.05 4.27 28.33
C GLY A 181 -7.37 3.20 29.35
N PRO A 182 -8.30 3.50 30.27
CA PRO A 182 -8.71 2.55 31.29
C PRO A 182 -9.50 1.40 30.68
N GLU A 183 -9.27 0.20 31.16
CA GLU A 183 -10.01 -0.98 30.74
C GLU A 183 -11.51 -0.91 31.08
N SER A 184 -11.85 -0.19 32.16
CA SER A 184 -13.24 0.02 32.58
C SER A 184 -14.05 0.92 31.65
N ASP A 185 -13.38 1.69 30.78
CA ASP A 185 -14.03 2.59 29.81
C ASP A 185 -13.16 2.72 28.53
N PRO A 186 -13.28 1.77 27.60
CA PRO A 186 -12.54 1.81 26.33
C PRO A 186 -12.87 3.02 25.46
N SER A 187 -14.03 3.67 25.67
CA SER A 187 -14.46 4.81 24.88
C SER A 187 -13.52 6.02 25.02
N ILE A 188 -12.83 6.14 26.16
CA ILE A 188 -11.87 7.24 26.40
C ILE A 188 -10.72 7.17 25.40
N ALA A 189 -10.01 6.02 25.33
CA ALA A 189 -8.92 5.85 24.36
C ALA A 189 -9.44 5.95 22.92
N MET A 190 -10.61 5.36 22.65
CA MET A 190 -11.17 5.36 21.31
C MET A 190 -11.58 6.76 20.84
N SER A 191 -12.10 7.60 21.72
CA SER A 191 -12.43 9.00 21.40
C SER A 191 -11.17 9.79 21.01
N GLU A 192 -10.04 9.56 21.70
CA GLU A 192 -8.75 10.17 21.35
C GLU A 192 -8.28 9.65 19.99
N VAL A 193 -8.38 8.34 19.74
CA VAL A 193 -8.06 7.73 18.44
C VAL A 193 -8.85 8.39 17.33
N ILE A 194 -10.19 8.49 17.46
CA ILE A 194 -11.09 9.07 16.45
C ILE A 194 -10.73 10.53 16.17
N ALA A 195 -10.37 11.30 17.20
CA ALA A 195 -10.01 12.72 17.04
C ALA A 195 -8.69 12.95 16.25
N HIS A 196 -7.80 11.96 16.22
CA HIS A 196 -6.49 12.07 15.59
C HIS A 196 -6.36 11.29 14.28
N ILE A 197 -7.30 10.38 13.98
CA ILE A 197 -7.28 9.62 12.74
C ILE A 197 -7.99 10.44 11.65
N GLU A 198 -7.21 10.89 10.67
CA GLU A 198 -7.73 11.37 9.39
C GLU A 198 -8.03 10.14 8.52
N PHE A 199 -9.31 9.87 8.29
CA PHE A 199 -9.80 8.66 7.61
C PHE A 199 -9.82 8.78 6.08
N GLU A 200 -8.88 9.49 5.50
CA GLU A 200 -9.04 9.91 4.12
C GLU A 200 -8.55 8.90 3.06
N TRP A 201 -7.76 7.89 3.44
CA TRP A 201 -7.00 7.16 2.42
C TRP A 201 -7.24 5.67 2.32
N GLY A 202 -7.95 5.08 3.24
CA GLY A 202 -8.24 3.67 3.28
C GLY A 202 -9.21 3.31 4.38
N PRO A 203 -9.64 2.03 4.48
CA PRO A 203 -10.57 1.60 5.50
C PRO A 203 -10.01 1.74 6.91
N VAL A 204 -10.90 2.02 7.85
CA VAL A 204 -10.69 1.80 9.27
C VAL A 204 -11.02 0.35 9.58
N ILE A 205 -10.04 -0.38 10.06
CA ILE A 205 -10.15 -1.80 10.37
C ILE A 205 -10.06 -1.97 11.88
N ALA A 206 -11.04 -2.59 12.51
CA ALA A 206 -11.05 -2.84 13.94
C ALA A 206 -11.01 -4.35 14.23
N VAL A 207 -10.13 -4.76 15.13
CA VAL A 207 -9.96 -6.14 15.55
C VAL A 207 -10.21 -6.25 17.05
N GLY A 208 -11.08 -7.20 17.43
CA GLY A 208 -11.46 -7.47 18.81
C GLY A 208 -12.78 -6.81 19.22
N ASP A 209 -13.61 -7.58 19.95
CA ASP A 209 -14.95 -7.21 20.34
C ASP A 209 -15.04 -5.85 21.06
N VAL A 210 -14.14 -5.60 22.01
CA VAL A 210 -14.09 -4.34 22.78
C VAL A 210 -13.79 -3.15 21.86
N THR A 211 -12.89 -3.33 20.90
CA THR A 211 -12.49 -2.27 19.94
C THR A 211 -13.65 -1.93 19.00
N VAL A 212 -14.30 -2.97 18.47
CA VAL A 212 -15.45 -2.84 17.56
C VAL A 212 -16.63 -2.18 18.27
N HIS A 213 -16.99 -2.67 19.45
CA HIS A 213 -18.08 -2.11 20.26
C HIS A 213 -17.83 -0.62 20.60
N ALA A 214 -16.63 -0.28 21.06
CA ALA A 214 -16.30 1.10 21.41
C ALA A 214 -16.43 2.07 20.22
N LEU A 215 -16.10 1.64 18.99
CA LEU A 215 -16.32 2.44 17.78
C LEU A 215 -17.81 2.60 17.47
N GLN A 216 -18.61 1.54 17.61
CA GLN A 216 -20.06 1.61 17.40
C GLN A 216 -20.76 2.53 18.43
N ASP A 217 -20.40 2.43 19.70
CA ASP A 217 -20.92 3.28 20.77
C ASP A 217 -20.66 4.77 20.52
N LEU A 218 -19.53 5.08 19.90
CA LEU A 218 -19.15 6.44 19.51
C LEU A 218 -19.77 6.88 18.18
N GLY A 219 -20.65 6.05 17.57
CA GLY A 219 -21.30 6.35 16.29
C GLY A 219 -20.36 6.34 15.09
N ARG A 220 -19.23 5.68 15.19
CA ARG A 220 -18.20 5.57 14.16
C ARG A 220 -17.80 4.10 13.92
N PRO A 221 -18.73 3.24 13.46
CA PRO A 221 -18.39 1.85 13.16
C PRO A 221 -17.20 1.77 12.21
N ALA A 222 -16.34 0.76 12.38
CA ALA A 222 -15.25 0.49 11.49
C ALA A 222 -15.77 0.10 10.09
N ASP A 223 -14.97 0.31 9.04
CA ASP A 223 -15.32 -0.17 7.71
C ASP A 223 -15.23 -1.70 7.62
N ILE A 224 -14.23 -2.26 8.31
CA ILE A 224 -14.02 -3.71 8.43
C ILE A 224 -13.82 -4.01 9.91
N ALA A 225 -14.65 -4.88 10.46
CA ALA A 225 -14.60 -5.28 11.86
C ALA A 225 -14.41 -6.80 11.99
N LEU A 226 -13.57 -7.24 12.92
CA LEU A 226 -13.38 -8.64 13.26
C LEU A 226 -13.69 -8.87 14.72
N VAL A 227 -14.49 -9.90 15.01
CA VAL A 227 -14.92 -10.27 16.35
C VAL A 227 -14.91 -11.79 16.50
N ASP A 228 -14.67 -12.29 17.73
CA ASP A 228 -14.74 -13.72 18.07
C ASP A 228 -15.71 -14.00 19.21
N GLY A 229 -16.36 -12.97 19.77
CA GLY A 229 -17.25 -13.08 20.92
C GLY A 229 -16.54 -13.29 22.24
N LEU A 230 -15.21 -13.12 22.28
CA LEU A 230 -14.37 -13.38 23.44
C LEU A 230 -13.61 -12.13 23.90
N THR A 231 -13.33 -12.07 25.19
CA THR A 231 -12.35 -11.13 25.76
C THR A 231 -11.51 -11.89 26.77
N ARG A 232 -10.19 -11.85 26.63
CA ARG A 232 -9.25 -12.64 27.44
C ARG A 232 -9.53 -14.15 27.41
N ARG A 233 -9.99 -14.68 26.27
CA ARG A 233 -10.38 -16.09 26.05
C ARG A 233 -11.59 -16.55 26.86
N GLU A 234 -12.41 -15.62 27.34
CA GLU A 234 -13.69 -15.87 28.00
C GLU A 234 -14.82 -15.15 27.23
N PRO A 235 -16.05 -15.71 27.22
CA PRO A 235 -17.18 -15.02 26.60
C PRO A 235 -17.32 -13.61 27.16
N TRP A 236 -17.43 -12.63 26.26
CA TRP A 236 -17.57 -11.23 26.67
C TRP A 236 -19.03 -10.83 26.69
N GLU A 237 -19.52 -10.38 27.85
CA GLU A 237 -20.93 -9.98 28.01
C GLU A 237 -21.33 -8.82 27.10
N GLY A 238 -20.38 -7.99 26.67
CA GLY A 238 -20.62 -6.89 25.73
C GLY A 238 -20.71 -7.32 24.27
N ALA A 239 -20.39 -8.57 23.92
CA ALA A 239 -20.45 -9.06 22.53
C ALA A 239 -21.89 -8.96 21.96
N ASP A 240 -22.92 -9.19 22.81
CA ASP A 240 -24.32 -9.02 22.43
C ASP A 240 -24.69 -7.55 22.08
N GLY A 241 -23.85 -6.59 22.44
CA GLY A 241 -24.01 -5.17 22.13
C GLY A 241 -23.48 -4.76 20.75
N ILE A 242 -22.74 -5.62 20.07
CA ILE A 242 -22.26 -5.35 18.71
C ILE A 242 -23.43 -5.50 17.75
N ASP A 243 -23.75 -4.42 17.04
CA ASP A 243 -24.84 -4.39 16.05
C ASP A 243 -24.31 -4.78 14.65
N PRO A 244 -24.65 -5.98 14.15
CA PRO A 244 -24.27 -6.38 12.80
C PRO A 244 -24.91 -5.54 11.69
N SER A 245 -26.05 -4.89 11.98
CA SER A 245 -26.73 -4.05 10.99
C SER A 245 -26.01 -2.73 10.66
N ALA A 246 -24.99 -2.40 11.45
CA ALA A 246 -24.06 -1.29 11.14
C ALA A 246 -23.18 -1.56 9.93
N TYR A 247 -23.15 -2.79 9.41
CA TYR A 247 -22.33 -3.23 8.27
C TYR A 247 -23.22 -3.65 7.10
N ASN A 248 -22.68 -3.53 5.88
CA ASN A 248 -23.38 -3.97 4.67
C ASN A 248 -23.43 -5.49 4.54
N GLY A 249 -22.43 -6.21 5.09
CA GLY A 249 -22.35 -7.66 5.07
C GLY A 249 -21.74 -8.25 6.33
N VAL A 250 -22.09 -9.51 6.60
CA VAL A 250 -21.49 -10.32 7.66
C VAL A 250 -20.83 -11.53 7.02
N LEU A 251 -19.55 -11.76 7.32
CA LEU A 251 -18.76 -12.89 6.87
C LEU A 251 -18.46 -13.79 8.07
N GLN A 252 -18.36 -15.10 7.83
CA GLN A 252 -17.97 -16.06 8.86
C GLN A 252 -16.74 -16.83 8.42
N CYS A 253 -15.81 -17.03 9.35
CA CYS A 253 -14.59 -17.80 9.10
C CYS A 253 -14.12 -18.54 10.36
N GLU A 254 -13.18 -19.44 10.18
CA GLU A 254 -12.58 -20.22 11.27
C GLU A 254 -11.10 -19.86 11.40
N SER A 255 -10.66 -19.58 12.66
CA SER A 255 -9.26 -19.34 12.99
C SER A 255 -8.94 -19.91 14.38
N PRO A 256 -8.58 -21.20 14.49
CA PRO A 256 -8.24 -21.79 15.77
C PRO A 256 -7.08 -21.06 16.45
N ALA A 257 -7.10 -21.03 17.78
CA ALA A 257 -6.11 -20.35 18.61
C ALA A 257 -4.66 -20.53 18.11
N GLY A 258 -3.91 -19.44 18.04
CA GLY A 258 -2.53 -19.43 17.58
C GLY A 258 -2.33 -19.85 16.13
N SER A 259 -3.35 -19.72 15.28
CA SER A 259 -3.28 -20.14 13.87
C SER A 259 -3.79 -19.05 12.95
N LEU A 260 -3.38 -19.11 11.69
CA LEU A 260 -4.00 -18.42 10.57
C LEU A 260 -4.44 -19.46 9.55
N THR A 261 -5.63 -19.26 8.97
CA THR A 261 -6.26 -20.21 8.06
C THR A 261 -6.57 -19.58 6.72
N PRO A 262 -6.68 -20.36 5.64
CA PRO A 262 -7.20 -19.86 4.36
C PRO A 262 -8.59 -19.22 4.50
N SER A 263 -9.48 -19.76 5.35
CA SER A 263 -10.81 -19.21 5.59
C SER A 263 -10.77 -17.78 6.15
N LEU A 264 -9.92 -17.51 7.15
CA LEU A 264 -9.72 -16.15 7.65
C LEU A 264 -9.10 -15.24 6.59
N LEU A 265 -8.11 -15.74 5.82
CA LEU A 265 -7.52 -14.98 4.74
C LEU A 265 -8.56 -14.58 3.69
N GLU A 266 -9.37 -15.52 3.21
CA GLU A 266 -10.43 -15.29 2.22
C GLU A 266 -11.46 -14.26 2.71
N ALA A 267 -11.89 -14.34 3.98
CA ALA A 267 -12.80 -13.36 4.57
C ALA A 267 -12.18 -11.96 4.60
N CYS A 268 -10.91 -11.84 5.02
CA CYS A 268 -10.19 -10.57 5.02
C CYS A 268 -10.00 -10.02 3.59
N GLU A 269 -9.62 -10.86 2.63
CA GLU A 269 -9.47 -10.47 1.22
C GLU A 269 -10.79 -9.97 0.65
N HIS A 270 -11.88 -10.70 0.90
CA HIS A 270 -13.20 -10.30 0.42
C HIS A 270 -13.61 -8.93 1.01
N ALA A 271 -13.50 -8.75 2.32
CA ALA A 271 -13.86 -7.50 2.97
C ALA A 271 -13.04 -6.30 2.45
N VAL A 272 -11.72 -6.47 2.31
CA VAL A 272 -10.84 -5.41 1.80
C VAL A 272 -11.15 -5.10 0.33
N SER A 273 -11.34 -6.12 -0.51
CA SER A 273 -11.65 -5.94 -1.93
C SER A 273 -12.98 -5.23 -2.15
N SER A 274 -14.03 -5.65 -1.44
CA SER A 274 -15.36 -5.02 -1.52
C SER A 274 -15.32 -3.56 -1.09
N TRP A 275 -14.60 -3.26 0.00
CA TRP A 275 -14.43 -1.87 0.39
C TRP A 275 -13.69 -1.03 -0.67
N MET A 276 -12.65 -1.60 -1.30
CA MET A 276 -11.90 -0.92 -2.36
C MET A 276 -12.70 -0.72 -3.64
N GLU A 277 -13.66 -1.59 -3.94
CA GLU A 277 -14.50 -1.52 -5.13
C GLU A 277 -15.61 -0.47 -5.00
N ASP A 278 -16.33 -0.47 -3.89
CA ASP A 278 -17.55 0.34 -3.73
C ASP A 278 -17.79 0.89 -2.32
N GLY A 279 -16.83 0.70 -1.38
CA GLY A 279 -16.99 1.13 0.00
C GLY A 279 -17.85 0.21 0.86
N THR A 280 -18.15 -1.00 0.41
CA THR A 280 -18.94 -1.97 1.18
C THR A 280 -18.24 -2.36 2.47
N THR A 281 -18.94 -2.21 3.60
CA THR A 281 -18.42 -2.48 4.94
C THR A 281 -18.78 -3.90 5.41
N HIS A 282 -17.89 -4.53 6.19
CA HIS A 282 -18.07 -5.91 6.63
C HIS A 282 -17.78 -6.12 8.12
N LEU A 283 -18.63 -6.92 8.77
CA LEU A 283 -18.33 -7.59 10.04
C LEU A 283 -17.87 -9.03 9.72
N ILE A 284 -16.72 -9.42 10.25
CA ILE A 284 -16.17 -10.78 10.14
C ILE A 284 -16.30 -11.45 11.51
N GLU A 285 -17.15 -12.46 11.60
CA GLU A 285 -17.32 -13.30 12.79
C GLU A 285 -16.34 -14.48 12.72
N VAL A 286 -15.41 -14.52 13.64
CA VAL A 286 -14.34 -15.54 13.68
C VAL A 286 -14.68 -16.63 14.68
N VAL A 287 -14.79 -17.86 14.20
CA VAL A 287 -14.87 -19.01 15.10
C VAL A 287 -13.45 -19.39 15.52
N GLY A 288 -13.04 -18.96 16.72
CA GLY A 288 -11.70 -19.17 17.24
C GLY A 288 -11.07 -17.93 17.84
N GLU A 289 -9.95 -17.45 17.32
CA GLU A 289 -9.25 -16.23 17.79
C GLU A 289 -8.95 -15.31 16.60
N GLU A 290 -9.23 -14.00 16.74
CA GLU A 290 -8.98 -12.96 15.74
C GLU A 290 -7.64 -12.22 15.95
N ASP A 291 -6.98 -12.42 17.08
CA ASP A 291 -5.77 -11.70 17.54
C ASP A 291 -4.63 -11.63 16.50
N LEU A 292 -4.52 -12.65 15.64
CA LEU A 292 -3.50 -12.71 14.61
C LEU A 292 -3.95 -12.10 13.27
N ALA A 293 -5.22 -11.74 13.11
CA ALA A 293 -5.76 -11.16 11.88
C ALA A 293 -5.04 -9.88 11.42
N PRO A 294 -4.51 -8.99 12.30
CA PRO A 294 -3.71 -7.84 11.87
C PRO A 294 -2.52 -8.20 10.99
N LEU A 295 -1.96 -9.42 11.13
CA LEU A 295 -0.87 -9.91 10.27
C LEU A 295 -1.32 -10.16 8.83
N LEU A 296 -2.61 -10.39 8.57
CA LEU A 296 -3.21 -10.52 7.24
C LEU A 296 -3.74 -9.17 6.75
N LEU A 297 -4.38 -8.40 7.64
CA LEU A 297 -5.03 -7.14 7.29
C LEU A 297 -4.05 -6.06 6.83
N HIS A 298 -2.91 -5.92 7.52
CA HIS A 298 -1.87 -4.97 7.07
C HIS A 298 -1.35 -5.29 5.66
N PRO A 299 -0.98 -6.52 5.31
CA PRO A 299 -0.60 -6.89 3.94
C PRO A 299 -1.69 -6.63 2.89
N LEU A 300 -2.95 -6.91 3.21
CA LEU A 300 -4.07 -6.82 2.27
C LEU A 300 -4.56 -5.39 2.04
N ALA A 301 -4.67 -4.59 3.11
CA ALA A 301 -5.27 -3.27 3.05
C ALA A 301 -4.44 -2.27 2.22
N PRO A 302 -5.06 -1.28 1.56
CA PRO A 302 -4.34 -0.23 0.85
C PRO A 302 -3.46 0.60 1.78
N LEU A 303 -2.43 1.25 1.23
CA LEU A 303 -1.59 2.16 2.00
C LEU A 303 -2.44 3.33 2.53
N GLY A 304 -2.22 3.68 3.80
CA GLY A 304 -3.00 4.71 4.50
C GLY A 304 -4.24 4.19 5.23
N SER A 305 -4.58 2.90 5.13
CA SER A 305 -5.57 2.28 6.01
C SER A 305 -5.10 2.29 7.46
N VAL A 306 -6.04 2.22 8.39
CA VAL A 306 -5.76 2.16 9.83
C VAL A 306 -6.25 0.84 10.40
N VAL A 307 -5.38 0.14 11.12
CA VAL A 307 -5.74 -1.06 11.89
C VAL A 307 -5.71 -0.72 13.38
N LEU A 308 -6.83 -0.97 14.05
CA LEU A 308 -7.07 -0.74 15.46
C LEU A 308 -7.26 -2.08 16.16
N TYR A 309 -6.61 -2.27 17.30
CA TYR A 309 -6.85 -3.43 18.15
C TYR A 309 -6.60 -3.10 19.62
N GLY A 310 -7.35 -3.77 20.50
CA GLY A 310 -7.23 -3.57 21.93
C GLY A 310 -5.92 -4.15 22.50
N GLN A 311 -5.32 -3.44 23.46
CA GLN A 311 -4.28 -3.98 24.30
C GLN A 311 -4.79 -4.09 25.73
N PRO A 312 -5.08 -5.30 26.24
CA PRO A 312 -5.68 -5.51 27.56
C PRO A 312 -5.00 -4.73 28.68
N GLY A 313 -5.77 -3.96 29.44
CA GLY A 313 -5.29 -3.15 30.57
C GLY A 313 -4.45 -1.93 30.19
N ARG A 314 -4.30 -1.61 28.88
CA ARG A 314 -3.43 -0.52 28.42
C ARG A 314 -4.11 0.51 27.51
N GLY A 315 -5.07 0.09 26.67
CA GLY A 315 -5.77 0.96 25.74
C GLY A 315 -5.88 0.37 24.33
N VAL A 316 -5.80 1.22 23.31
CA VAL A 316 -5.96 0.87 21.89
C VAL A 316 -4.64 1.08 21.17
N VAL A 317 -4.26 0.13 20.36
CA VAL A 317 -3.12 0.25 19.42
C VAL A 317 -3.64 0.72 18.08
N VAL A 318 -2.99 1.74 17.55
CA VAL A 318 -3.27 2.35 16.24
C VAL A 318 -2.07 2.11 15.33
N ARG A 319 -2.29 1.51 14.16
CA ARG A 319 -1.22 1.33 13.17
C ARG A 319 -1.71 1.64 11.76
N TRP A 320 -1.01 2.56 11.09
CA TRP A 320 -1.21 2.83 9.67
C TRP A 320 -0.63 1.72 8.81
N CYS A 321 -1.36 1.34 7.75
CA CYS A 321 -0.84 0.47 6.72
C CYS A 321 0.17 1.23 5.86
N SER A 322 1.42 0.86 5.98
CA SER A 322 2.57 1.36 5.23
C SER A 322 3.32 0.19 4.58
N GLU A 323 4.20 0.47 3.63
CA GLU A 323 5.07 -0.57 3.07
C GLU A 323 5.94 -1.22 4.16
N GLU A 324 6.34 -0.45 5.19
CA GLU A 324 7.08 -0.97 6.35
C GLU A 324 6.23 -1.96 7.17
N SER A 325 4.97 -1.59 7.51
CA SER A 325 4.07 -2.48 8.26
C SER A 325 3.77 -3.76 7.49
N LYS A 326 3.52 -3.66 6.16
CA LYS A 326 3.34 -4.81 5.28
C LYS A 326 4.57 -5.72 5.25
N GLN A 327 5.76 -5.15 5.11
CA GLN A 327 7.01 -5.91 5.11
C GLN A 327 7.26 -6.62 6.44
N ARG A 328 6.95 -5.97 7.57
CA ARG A 328 7.06 -6.59 8.90
C ARG A 328 6.08 -7.76 9.04
N CYS A 329 4.82 -7.59 8.64
CA CYS A 329 3.84 -8.66 8.66
C CYS A 329 4.26 -9.84 7.75
N ARG A 330 4.71 -9.57 6.52
CA ARG A 330 5.23 -10.60 5.61
C ARG A 330 6.41 -11.37 6.23
N LYS A 331 7.33 -10.68 6.93
CA LYS A 331 8.45 -11.34 7.63
C LYS A 331 7.93 -12.25 8.74
N LEU A 332 6.98 -11.79 9.56
CA LEU A 332 6.38 -12.57 10.63
C LEU A 332 5.63 -13.79 10.08
N LEU A 333 4.80 -13.62 9.06
CA LEU A 333 4.07 -14.70 8.39
C LEU A 333 4.98 -15.82 7.87
N ARG A 334 6.17 -15.47 7.36
CA ARG A 334 7.19 -16.45 6.93
C ARG A 334 7.81 -17.22 8.08
N GLY A 335 7.67 -16.75 9.31
CA GLY A 335 8.15 -17.42 10.53
C GLY A 335 7.15 -18.37 11.16
N PHE A 336 5.92 -18.46 10.65
CA PHE A 336 4.94 -19.45 11.09
C PHE A 336 5.31 -20.84 10.58
N ASP A 337 4.86 -21.86 11.31
CA ASP A 337 4.98 -23.26 10.89
C ASP A 337 3.83 -23.61 9.94
N SER A 338 4.16 -24.08 8.75
CA SER A 338 3.20 -24.49 7.72
C SER A 338 2.82 -25.97 7.78
N GLY A 339 3.30 -26.73 8.78
CA GLY A 339 2.91 -28.11 8.98
C GLY A 339 3.28 -29.03 7.81
N ALA A 340 4.48 -28.86 7.22
CA ALA A 340 5.00 -29.68 6.10
C ALA A 340 5.31 -31.11 6.54
#